data_11b86dde96b83b59e1c9fa5d71f7cb2d
#
_entry.id   11b86dde96b83b59e1c9fa5d71f7cb2d
#
_cell.length_a   1.000
_cell.length_b   1.000
_cell.length_c   1.000
_cell.angle_alpha   90.00
_cell.angle_beta   90.00
_cell.angle_gamma   90.00
#
_symmetry.space_group_name_H-M   'P 1'
#
loop_
_entity.id
_entity.type
_entity.pdbx_description
1 polymer ?
#
loop_
_entity_poly.entity_id
_entity_poly.type
_entity_poly.pdbx_seq_one_letter_code
_entity_poly.pdbx_strand_id
1 'polypeptide(L)'
;MIINTQRLFTSLLATSRINVVCDVGSMNGADALNFRDAVPDASIYAFEPNPGNLGLMRANTALQERNIQVVPLAATNCDGEAMFFLVDADYYLQNDCRRGMSSLYKREGDWASADVVRVKTTRLDTFLADKCAPDARLALWIDTEGKAFEVIEGLAGMAERVLLLPVEVETAACIGADQKLYSDVKASLEQLGFAELATDHPPRSTQFNALFLRSNLPAVLQFRAKASLMHARLRYLLGQAMCKVCPACLRRYQAIFRRVGK
;
A
#
# COMPACT_ATOMS: atom_id res chain seq x y z
N MET A 1 -17.27 9.29 7.07
CA MET A 1 -16.19 10.23 6.64
C MET A 1 -15.11 9.40 6.01
N ILE A 2 -14.79 9.63 4.74
CA ILE A 2 -13.75 8.87 4.03
C ILE A 2 -12.44 9.68 4.11
N ILE A 3 -11.39 9.08 4.66
CA ILE A 3 -10.05 9.67 4.76
C ILE A 3 -9.24 9.12 3.60
N ASN A 4 -8.50 9.94 2.89
CA ASN A 4 -7.55 9.45 1.90
C ASN A 4 -6.30 8.93 2.65
N THR A 5 -6.21 7.61 2.82
CA THR A 5 -5.14 6.92 3.56
C THR A 5 -3.78 7.10 2.89
N GLN A 6 -3.71 7.12 1.56
CA GLN A 6 -2.47 7.33 0.81
C GLN A 6 -1.88 8.73 1.07
N ARG A 7 -2.71 9.78 1.03
CA ARG A 7 -2.25 11.15 1.37
C ARG A 7 -1.82 11.28 2.83
N LEU A 8 -2.56 10.62 3.73
CA LEU A 8 -2.19 10.62 5.14
C LEU A 8 -0.86 9.90 5.35
N PHE A 9 -0.66 8.74 4.74
CA PHE A 9 0.59 8.00 4.77
C PHE A 9 1.76 8.84 4.23
N THR A 10 1.62 9.42 3.03
CA THR A 10 2.67 10.26 2.41
C THR A 10 3.05 11.44 3.32
N SER A 11 2.05 12.10 3.95
CA SER A 11 2.29 13.18 4.92
C SER A 11 3.07 12.69 6.16
N LEU A 12 2.80 11.47 6.62
CA LEU A 12 3.49 10.87 7.76
C LEU A 12 4.90 10.40 7.40
N LEU A 13 5.12 9.87 6.19
CA LEU A 13 6.46 9.54 5.67
C LEU A 13 7.40 10.74 5.81
N ALA A 14 6.99 11.90 5.29
CA ALA A 14 7.79 13.13 5.28
C ALA A 14 8.22 13.59 6.70
N THR A 15 7.50 13.18 7.74
CA THR A 15 7.73 13.65 9.12
C THR A 15 8.31 12.59 10.06
N SER A 16 8.40 11.33 9.63
CA SER A 16 8.75 10.19 10.49
C SER A 16 10.21 9.72 10.39
N ARG A 17 11.04 10.40 9.56
CA ARG A 17 12.46 10.02 9.32
C ARG A 17 12.58 8.55 8.91
N ILE A 18 11.82 8.15 7.91
CA ILE A 18 11.85 6.80 7.35
C ILE A 18 13.13 6.63 6.52
N ASN A 19 13.80 5.49 6.71
CA ASN A 19 15.01 5.13 5.97
C ASN A 19 14.71 4.17 4.81
N VAL A 20 13.65 3.36 4.95
CA VAL A 20 13.27 2.35 3.96
C VAL A 20 11.76 2.36 3.77
N VAL A 21 11.31 2.36 2.52
CA VAL A 21 9.91 2.17 2.14
C VAL A 21 9.81 0.92 1.28
N CYS A 22 8.88 0.02 1.61
CA CYS A 22 8.49 -1.08 0.76
C CYS A 22 7.08 -0.82 0.20
N ASP A 23 6.99 -0.74 -1.11
CA ASP A 23 5.74 -0.70 -1.89
C ASP A 23 5.46 -2.12 -2.35
N VAL A 24 4.55 -2.81 -1.65
CA VAL A 24 4.30 -4.26 -1.80
C VAL A 24 3.01 -4.45 -2.59
N GLY A 25 3.13 -4.92 -3.82
CA GLY A 25 2.09 -4.93 -4.85
C GLY A 25 2.11 -3.63 -5.66
N SER A 26 3.30 -3.26 -6.15
CA SER A 26 3.57 -1.93 -6.73
C SER A 26 2.92 -1.68 -8.10
N MET A 27 2.42 -2.70 -8.78
CA MET A 27 1.81 -2.70 -10.11
C MET A 27 2.70 -2.01 -11.17
N ASN A 28 2.70 -0.68 -11.23
CA ASN A 28 3.45 0.12 -12.21
C ASN A 28 4.51 1.05 -11.58
N GLY A 29 4.68 1.01 -10.27
CA GLY A 29 5.64 1.84 -9.54
C GLY A 29 5.20 3.28 -9.27
N ALA A 30 3.95 3.63 -9.56
CA ALA A 30 3.47 5.01 -9.38
C ALA A 30 3.47 5.44 -7.91
N ASP A 31 3.10 4.56 -6.99
CA ASP A 31 3.10 4.86 -5.57
C ASP A 31 4.52 4.97 -5.02
N ALA A 32 5.43 4.11 -5.46
CA ALA A 32 6.86 4.22 -5.13
C ALA A 32 7.45 5.59 -5.55
N LEU A 33 7.06 6.12 -6.71
CA LEU A 33 7.46 7.48 -7.15
C LEU A 33 6.89 8.57 -6.23
N ASN A 34 5.62 8.45 -5.83
CA ASN A 34 4.99 9.37 -4.88
C ASN A 34 5.68 9.31 -3.50
N PHE A 35 6.10 8.14 -3.05
CA PHE A 35 6.83 7.98 -1.78
C PHE A 35 8.22 8.60 -1.86
N ARG A 36 8.91 8.52 -3.00
CA ARG A 36 10.20 9.19 -3.23
C ARG A 36 10.09 10.71 -3.04
N ASP A 37 8.97 11.33 -3.44
CA ASP A 37 8.76 12.77 -3.23
C ASP A 37 8.68 13.13 -1.74
N ALA A 38 8.14 12.22 -0.92
CA ALA A 38 7.99 12.43 0.52
C ALA A 38 9.27 12.14 1.31
N VAL A 39 10.09 11.18 0.84
CA VAL A 39 11.31 10.72 1.52
C VAL A 39 12.46 10.58 0.51
N PRO A 40 13.07 11.70 0.08
CA PRO A 40 14.07 11.71 -1.00
C PRO A 40 15.31 10.86 -0.71
N ASP A 41 15.66 10.69 0.56
CA ASP A 41 16.89 9.97 0.99
C ASP A 41 16.64 8.50 1.38
N ALA A 42 15.39 8.04 1.41
CA ALA A 42 15.07 6.66 1.79
C ALA A 42 15.39 5.66 0.67
N SER A 43 15.74 4.43 1.01
CA SER A 43 15.72 3.32 0.06
C SER A 43 14.25 2.93 -0.21
N ILE A 44 13.87 2.81 -1.50
CA ILE A 44 12.51 2.41 -1.87
C ILE A 44 12.56 1.13 -2.70
N TYR A 45 11.86 0.11 -2.22
CA TYR A 45 11.72 -1.20 -2.85
C TYR A 45 10.29 -1.38 -3.33
N ALA A 46 10.11 -1.53 -4.65
CA ALA A 46 8.82 -1.73 -5.30
C ALA A 46 8.68 -3.22 -5.69
N PHE A 47 7.93 -3.97 -4.88
CA PHE A 47 7.71 -5.40 -5.09
C PHE A 47 6.57 -5.63 -6.07
N GLU A 48 6.84 -6.35 -7.13
CA GLU A 48 5.87 -6.70 -8.17
C GLU A 48 6.22 -8.06 -8.77
N PRO A 49 5.39 -9.09 -8.61
CA PRO A 49 5.65 -10.41 -9.18
C PRO A 49 5.16 -10.58 -10.61
N ASN A 50 4.17 -9.78 -11.09
CA ASN A 50 3.56 -9.92 -12.41
C ASN A 50 4.56 -9.60 -13.52
N PRO A 51 4.90 -10.57 -14.42
CA PRO A 51 5.86 -10.33 -15.50
C PRO A 51 5.48 -9.19 -16.45
N GLY A 52 4.18 -9.00 -16.72
CA GLY A 52 3.67 -7.92 -17.57
C GLY A 52 3.89 -6.55 -16.93
N ASN A 53 3.59 -6.41 -15.64
CA ASN A 53 3.83 -5.19 -14.88
C ASN A 53 5.33 -4.89 -14.76
N LEU A 54 6.16 -5.90 -14.50
CA LEU A 54 7.61 -5.76 -14.47
C LEU A 54 8.17 -5.23 -15.80
N GLY A 55 7.60 -5.66 -16.93
CA GLY A 55 7.95 -5.13 -18.25
C GLY A 55 7.70 -3.61 -18.34
N LEU A 56 6.55 -3.14 -17.87
CA LEU A 56 6.20 -1.72 -17.81
C LEU A 56 7.10 -0.94 -16.85
N MET A 57 7.35 -1.47 -15.65
CA MET A 57 8.23 -0.84 -14.66
C MET A 57 9.66 -0.68 -15.19
N ARG A 58 10.20 -1.68 -15.88
CA ARG A 58 11.53 -1.61 -16.51
C ARG A 58 11.61 -0.58 -17.63
N ALA A 59 10.53 -0.38 -18.36
CA ALA A 59 10.44 0.64 -19.42
C ALA A 59 10.22 2.06 -18.86
N ASN A 60 9.83 2.20 -17.60
CA ASN A 60 9.60 3.50 -16.96
C ASN A 60 10.93 4.09 -16.46
N THR A 61 11.53 4.99 -17.24
CA THR A 61 12.80 5.65 -16.90
C THR A 61 12.74 6.43 -15.60
N ALA A 62 11.58 6.99 -15.22
CA ALA A 62 11.43 7.73 -13.97
C ALA A 62 11.71 6.89 -12.72
N LEU A 63 11.44 5.57 -12.74
CA LEU A 63 11.78 4.69 -11.65
C LEU A 63 13.31 4.58 -11.47
N GLN A 64 14.05 4.50 -12.57
CA GLN A 64 15.52 4.43 -12.58
C GLN A 64 16.14 5.77 -12.16
N GLU A 65 15.72 6.88 -12.78
CA GLU A 65 16.20 8.23 -12.50
C GLU A 65 15.99 8.62 -11.04
N ARG A 66 14.94 8.09 -10.42
CA ARG A 66 14.61 8.36 -9.02
C ARG A 66 15.05 7.25 -8.05
N ASN A 67 15.92 6.34 -8.49
CA ASN A 67 16.49 5.27 -7.68
C ASN A 67 15.43 4.41 -6.96
N ILE A 68 14.33 4.06 -7.65
CA ILE A 68 13.35 3.08 -7.16
C ILE A 68 13.87 1.68 -7.53
N GLN A 69 14.01 0.82 -6.54
CA GLN A 69 14.47 -0.55 -6.73
C GLN A 69 13.29 -1.45 -7.02
N VAL A 70 13.12 -1.86 -8.28
CA VAL A 70 12.10 -2.81 -8.70
C VAL A 70 12.50 -4.22 -8.28
N VAL A 71 11.66 -4.86 -7.47
CA VAL A 71 11.91 -6.19 -6.89
C VAL A 71 10.94 -7.20 -7.51
N PRO A 72 11.41 -8.12 -8.38
CA PRO A 72 10.58 -9.08 -9.09
C PRO A 72 10.20 -10.29 -8.20
N LEU A 73 9.64 -10.03 -7.02
CA LEU A 73 9.28 -11.03 -6.03
C LEU A 73 7.87 -10.75 -5.49
N ALA A 74 7.13 -11.80 -5.19
CA ALA A 74 5.92 -11.71 -4.37
C ALA A 74 6.33 -11.74 -2.89
N ALA A 75 5.99 -10.71 -2.14
CA ALA A 75 6.16 -10.74 -0.69
C ALA A 75 5.06 -11.60 -0.05
N THR A 76 5.47 -12.50 0.85
CA THR A 76 4.56 -13.43 1.55
C THR A 76 5.23 -13.95 2.83
N ASN A 77 4.70 -15.01 3.45
CA ASN A 77 5.22 -15.62 4.68
C ASN A 77 6.32 -16.68 4.44
N CYS A 78 6.71 -16.95 3.20
CA CYS A 78 7.73 -17.96 2.88
C CYS A 78 8.61 -17.53 1.71
N ASP A 79 9.89 -17.91 1.80
CA ASP A 79 10.83 -17.80 0.67
C ASP A 79 10.65 -19.03 -0.24
N GLY A 80 10.72 -18.85 -1.57
CA GLY A 80 10.58 -19.92 -2.53
C GLY A 80 9.88 -19.53 -3.81
N GLU A 81 8.88 -20.28 -4.21
CA GLU A 81 8.08 -20.04 -5.41
C GLU A 81 6.59 -20.31 -5.13
N ALA A 82 5.72 -19.60 -5.83
CA ALA A 82 4.27 -19.80 -5.78
C ALA A 82 3.64 -19.66 -7.16
N MET A 83 2.44 -20.20 -7.31
CA MET A 83 1.60 -19.95 -8.47
C MET A 83 0.96 -18.56 -8.34
N PHE A 84 1.05 -17.77 -9.40
CA PHE A 84 0.49 -16.43 -9.48
C PHE A 84 -0.52 -16.38 -10.61
N PHE A 85 -1.74 -15.99 -10.30
CA PHE A 85 -2.88 -16.01 -11.21
C PHE A 85 -3.03 -14.63 -11.84
N LEU A 86 -2.78 -14.57 -13.16
CA LEU A 86 -2.89 -13.35 -13.93
C LEU A 86 -4.35 -13.08 -14.29
N VAL A 87 -4.79 -11.86 -14.19
CA VAL A 87 -6.06 -11.42 -14.76
C VAL A 87 -5.91 -11.31 -16.28
N ASP A 88 -6.98 -11.62 -17.04
CA ASP A 88 -6.96 -11.68 -18.49
C ASP A 88 -6.43 -10.38 -19.14
N ALA A 89 -5.53 -10.52 -20.10
CA ALA A 89 -4.91 -9.41 -20.82
C ALA A 89 -5.94 -8.57 -21.63
N ASP A 90 -6.95 -9.19 -22.22
CA ASP A 90 -8.02 -8.48 -22.95
C ASP A 90 -8.89 -7.63 -22.00
N TYR A 91 -9.01 -8.07 -20.77
CA TYR A 91 -9.65 -7.32 -19.71
C TYR A 91 -8.81 -6.12 -19.25
N TYR A 92 -7.48 -6.18 -19.40
CA TYR A 92 -6.58 -5.05 -19.14
C TYR A 92 -6.74 -3.91 -20.14
N LEU A 93 -6.96 -4.23 -21.43
CA LEU A 93 -7.06 -3.23 -22.49
C LEU A 93 -8.23 -2.27 -22.31
N GLN A 94 -9.24 -2.67 -21.54
CA GLN A 94 -10.42 -1.85 -21.27
C GLN A 94 -10.29 -0.98 -20.00
N ASN A 95 -9.39 -1.34 -19.06
CA ASN A 95 -9.21 -0.62 -17.79
C ASN A 95 -7.83 -0.86 -17.20
N ASP A 96 -6.93 0.12 -17.24
CA ASP A 96 -5.56 0.03 -16.68
C ASP A 96 -5.50 -0.36 -15.19
N CYS A 97 -6.51 -0.02 -14.40
CA CYS A 97 -6.56 -0.34 -12.97
C CYS A 97 -6.64 -1.85 -12.67
N ARG A 98 -7.02 -2.69 -13.64
CA ARG A 98 -7.15 -4.14 -13.46
C ARG A 98 -5.83 -4.91 -13.54
N ARG A 99 -4.76 -4.28 -14.00
CA ARG A 99 -3.41 -4.86 -13.95
C ARG A 99 -2.94 -5.18 -12.54
N GLY A 100 -3.43 -4.45 -11.54
CA GLY A 100 -3.18 -4.70 -10.12
C GLY A 100 -3.92 -5.92 -9.58
N MET A 101 -4.98 -6.39 -10.20
CA MET A 101 -5.88 -7.43 -9.64
C MET A 101 -5.33 -8.87 -9.71
N SER A 102 -4.16 -9.10 -10.30
CA SER A 102 -3.50 -10.42 -10.28
C SER A 102 -3.07 -10.79 -8.86
N SER A 103 -3.19 -12.07 -8.48
CA SER A 103 -3.03 -12.50 -7.09
C SER A 103 -2.36 -13.87 -6.97
N LEU A 104 -1.84 -14.16 -5.77
CA LEU A 104 -1.48 -15.52 -5.36
C LEU A 104 -2.72 -16.40 -5.07
N TYR A 105 -3.90 -15.80 -5.01
CA TYR A 105 -5.17 -16.52 -4.98
C TYR A 105 -5.75 -16.69 -6.38
N LYS A 106 -6.33 -17.85 -6.65
CA LYS A 106 -7.15 -18.06 -7.83
C LYS A 106 -8.50 -17.37 -7.62
N ARG A 107 -8.80 -16.37 -8.42
CA ARG A 107 -10.11 -15.73 -8.44
C ARG A 107 -11.13 -16.59 -9.18
N GLU A 108 -12.40 -16.49 -8.84
CA GLU A 108 -13.52 -17.13 -9.54
C GLU A 108 -14.22 -16.11 -10.44
N GLY A 109 -14.79 -16.59 -11.56
CA GLY A 109 -15.54 -15.76 -12.53
C GLY A 109 -14.93 -15.76 -13.94
N ASP A 110 -15.71 -15.37 -14.93
CA ASP A 110 -15.36 -15.41 -16.36
C ASP A 110 -14.20 -14.47 -16.75
N TRP A 111 -13.89 -13.50 -15.89
CA TRP A 111 -12.77 -12.56 -16.02
C TRP A 111 -11.52 -12.98 -15.24
N ALA A 112 -11.66 -14.05 -14.49
CA ALA A 112 -10.62 -14.55 -13.60
C ALA A 112 -9.61 -15.37 -14.39
N SER A 113 -8.37 -14.98 -14.30
CA SER A 113 -7.14 -15.72 -14.68
C SER A 113 -7.20 -16.51 -15.97
N ALA A 114 -6.84 -15.87 -17.07
CA ALA A 114 -6.51 -16.61 -18.30
C ALA A 114 -5.23 -17.44 -18.14
N ASP A 115 -4.24 -16.92 -17.42
CA ASP A 115 -2.92 -17.51 -17.29
C ASP A 115 -2.47 -17.67 -15.83
N VAL A 116 -1.63 -18.69 -15.60
CA VAL A 116 -0.98 -18.95 -14.32
C VAL A 116 0.52 -19.01 -14.56
N VAL A 117 1.26 -18.21 -13.80
CA VAL A 117 2.73 -18.19 -13.88
C VAL A 117 3.34 -18.57 -12.54
N ARG A 118 4.54 -19.13 -12.58
CA ARG A 118 5.32 -19.36 -11.36
C ARG A 118 6.16 -18.12 -11.07
N VAL A 119 6.05 -17.58 -9.86
CA VAL A 119 6.81 -16.42 -9.40
C VAL A 119 7.63 -16.78 -8.18
N LYS A 120 8.75 -16.10 -8.01
CA LYS A 120 9.56 -16.21 -6.78
C LYS A 120 8.86 -15.45 -5.64
N THR A 121 8.95 -16.03 -4.44
CA THR A 121 8.41 -15.43 -3.22
C THR A 121 9.51 -15.09 -2.24
N THR A 122 9.25 -14.15 -1.36
CA THR A 122 10.15 -13.80 -0.26
C THR A 122 9.40 -13.32 0.96
N ARG A 123 9.95 -13.59 2.13
CA ARG A 123 9.62 -12.91 3.36
C ARG A 123 10.25 -11.52 3.35
N LEU A 124 9.57 -10.52 3.88
CA LEU A 124 10.13 -9.17 3.97
C LEU A 124 11.31 -9.09 4.95
N ASP A 125 11.24 -9.82 6.07
CA ASP A 125 12.34 -9.88 7.04
C ASP A 125 13.61 -10.54 6.44
N THR A 126 13.46 -11.60 5.64
CA THR A 126 14.58 -12.23 4.92
C THR A 126 15.14 -11.28 3.87
N PHE A 127 14.29 -10.67 3.04
CA PHE A 127 14.71 -9.77 1.97
C PHE A 127 15.48 -8.55 2.49
N LEU A 128 15.05 -7.97 3.60
CA LEU A 128 15.61 -6.74 4.15
C LEU A 128 16.79 -6.97 5.11
N ALA A 129 17.10 -8.21 5.48
CA ALA A 129 18.09 -8.55 6.52
C ALA A 129 19.46 -7.90 6.28
N ASP A 130 19.90 -7.87 5.04
CA ASP A 130 21.20 -7.33 4.59
C ASP A 130 21.11 -5.98 3.83
N LYS A 131 19.91 -5.44 3.64
CA LYS A 131 19.65 -4.26 2.80
C LYS A 131 19.45 -2.97 3.56
N CYS A 132 19.35 -3.04 4.87
CA CYS A 132 19.17 -1.85 5.69
C CYS A 132 19.87 -1.99 7.06
N ALA A 133 20.33 -0.87 7.61
CA ALA A 133 20.96 -0.84 8.92
C ALA A 133 20.03 -1.41 10.01
N PRO A 134 20.56 -2.00 11.09
CA PRO A 134 19.74 -2.61 12.16
C PRO A 134 18.77 -1.65 12.83
N ASP A 135 19.08 -0.36 12.88
CA ASP A 135 18.27 0.71 13.46
C ASP A 135 17.40 1.45 12.42
N ALA A 136 17.40 1.02 11.16
CA ALA A 136 16.62 1.67 10.11
C ALA A 136 15.12 1.62 10.42
N ARG A 137 14.44 2.74 10.21
CA ARG A 137 13.00 2.90 10.36
C ARG A 137 12.32 2.57 9.04
N LEU A 138 11.36 1.67 9.10
CA LEU A 138 10.67 1.14 7.94
C LEU A 138 9.26 1.73 7.85
N ALA A 139 8.78 1.89 6.62
CA ALA A 139 7.37 2.08 6.30
C ALA A 139 6.99 1.11 5.18
N LEU A 140 5.79 0.55 5.25
CA LEU A 140 5.28 -0.35 4.23
C LEU A 140 3.97 0.21 3.66
N TRP A 141 3.77 -0.01 2.37
CA TRP A 141 2.48 0.06 1.70
C TRP A 141 2.18 -1.35 1.21
N ILE A 142 1.08 -1.97 1.66
CA ILE A 142 0.73 -3.35 1.33
C ILE A 142 -0.59 -3.35 0.58
N ASP A 143 -0.53 -3.74 -0.70
CA ASP A 143 -1.65 -3.87 -1.62
C ASP A 143 -1.42 -5.13 -2.48
N THR A 144 -1.74 -6.29 -1.94
CA THR A 144 -1.35 -7.59 -2.50
C THR A 144 -2.54 -8.47 -2.87
N GLU A 145 -3.70 -7.84 -3.09
CA GLU A 145 -4.87 -8.52 -3.60
C GLU A 145 -5.18 -9.81 -2.79
N GLY A 146 -5.49 -9.59 -1.50
CA GLY A 146 -5.91 -10.63 -0.56
C GLY A 146 -4.81 -11.32 0.24
N LYS A 147 -3.51 -11.07 -0.04
CA LYS A 147 -2.38 -11.73 0.65
C LYS A 147 -1.72 -10.86 1.73
N ALA A 148 -2.40 -9.82 2.20
CA ALA A 148 -1.86 -8.91 3.20
C ALA A 148 -1.46 -9.61 4.52
N PHE A 149 -2.23 -10.61 4.95
CA PHE A 149 -1.96 -11.35 6.18
C PHE A 149 -0.62 -12.09 6.11
N GLU A 150 -0.35 -12.80 5.02
CA GLU A 150 0.89 -13.54 4.82
C GLU A 150 2.09 -12.61 4.66
N VAL A 151 1.91 -11.42 4.06
CA VAL A 151 2.96 -10.38 4.02
C VAL A 151 3.33 -9.94 5.44
N ILE A 152 2.34 -9.74 6.31
CA ILE A 152 2.54 -9.37 7.73
C ILE A 152 3.24 -10.50 8.49
N GLU A 153 2.88 -11.76 8.28
CA GLU A 153 3.61 -12.91 8.85
C GLU A 153 5.07 -12.93 8.40
N GLY A 154 5.35 -12.60 7.12
CA GLY A 154 6.69 -12.49 6.56
C GLY A 154 7.50 -11.30 7.06
N LEU A 155 6.89 -10.40 7.82
CA LEU A 155 7.52 -9.23 8.42
C LEU A 155 7.91 -9.45 9.89
N ALA A 156 7.44 -10.52 10.53
CA ALA A 156 7.48 -10.68 11.99
C ALA A 156 8.87 -10.45 12.60
N GLY A 157 9.96 -10.91 11.94
CA GLY A 157 11.34 -10.76 12.41
C GLY A 157 11.84 -9.30 12.51
N MET A 158 11.15 -8.35 11.88
CA MET A 158 11.54 -6.92 11.91
C MET A 158 10.36 -5.97 12.13
N ALA A 159 9.23 -6.49 12.58
CA ALA A 159 8.01 -5.71 12.81
C ALA A 159 8.25 -4.49 13.72
N GLU A 160 9.15 -4.59 14.72
CA GLU A 160 9.46 -3.48 15.63
C GLU A 160 10.10 -2.26 14.95
N ARG A 161 10.69 -2.45 13.79
CA ARG A 161 11.32 -1.38 12.99
C ARG A 161 10.34 -0.65 12.10
N VAL A 162 9.16 -1.24 11.87
CA VAL A 162 8.10 -0.65 11.05
C VAL A 162 7.31 0.37 11.88
N LEU A 163 7.25 1.61 11.39
CA LEU A 163 6.54 2.69 12.07
C LEU A 163 5.15 2.94 11.49
N LEU A 164 5.01 2.80 10.17
CA LEU A 164 3.81 3.13 9.39
C LEU A 164 3.49 1.96 8.46
N LEU A 165 2.23 1.56 8.42
CA LEU A 165 1.79 0.43 7.60
C LEU A 165 0.35 0.63 7.14
N PRO A 166 0.10 1.23 5.95
CA PRO A 166 -1.16 1.07 5.24
C PRO A 166 -1.27 -0.34 4.65
N VAL A 167 -2.46 -0.89 4.73
CA VAL A 167 -2.74 -2.23 4.19
C VAL A 167 -4.11 -2.25 3.55
N GLU A 168 -4.20 -2.76 2.32
CA GLU A 168 -5.46 -3.09 1.69
C GLU A 168 -6.02 -4.37 2.31
N VAL A 169 -7.30 -4.32 2.69
CA VAL A 169 -7.99 -5.38 3.41
C VAL A 169 -9.42 -5.55 2.92
N GLU A 170 -9.97 -6.74 3.10
CA GLU A 170 -11.33 -7.09 2.73
C GLU A 170 -12.15 -7.53 3.95
N THR A 171 -13.44 -7.21 3.95
CA THR A 171 -14.42 -7.65 4.97
C THR A 171 -15.16 -8.93 4.58
N ALA A 172 -14.97 -9.40 3.34
CA ALA A 172 -15.51 -10.64 2.82
C ALA A 172 -14.49 -11.30 1.90
N ALA A 173 -14.50 -12.64 1.83
CA ALA A 173 -13.62 -13.41 0.95
C ALA A 173 -14.07 -13.25 -0.51
N CYS A 174 -13.60 -12.18 -1.17
CA CYS A 174 -13.93 -11.87 -2.56
C CYS A 174 -12.79 -12.13 -3.55
N ILE A 175 -11.60 -12.50 -3.05
CA ILE A 175 -10.41 -12.77 -3.88
C ILE A 175 -10.09 -14.27 -3.87
N GLY A 176 -10.06 -14.92 -2.72
CA GLY A 176 -9.80 -16.34 -2.58
C GLY A 176 -10.57 -16.93 -1.39
N ALA A 177 -10.92 -18.22 -1.48
CA ALA A 177 -11.74 -18.89 -0.46
C ALA A 177 -11.11 -18.88 0.95
N ASP A 178 -9.77 -19.03 1.02
CA ASP A 178 -9.01 -19.08 2.28
C ASP A 178 -8.40 -17.73 2.66
N GLN A 179 -8.87 -16.65 2.02
CA GLN A 179 -8.39 -15.29 2.26
C GLN A 179 -8.63 -14.88 3.72
N LYS A 180 -7.59 -14.35 4.34
CA LYS A 180 -7.70 -13.71 5.66
C LYS A 180 -8.36 -12.36 5.52
N LEU A 181 -9.31 -12.07 6.41
CA LEU A 181 -10.10 -10.85 6.35
C LEU A 181 -9.52 -9.75 7.24
N TYR A 182 -10.10 -8.56 7.12
CA TYR A 182 -9.71 -7.39 7.92
C TYR A 182 -9.59 -7.67 9.42
N SER A 183 -10.51 -8.47 9.99
CA SER A 183 -10.44 -8.84 11.41
C SER A 183 -9.18 -9.62 11.77
N ASP A 184 -8.75 -10.54 10.89
CA ASP A 184 -7.56 -11.37 11.09
C ASP A 184 -6.30 -10.52 10.94
N VAL A 185 -6.25 -9.68 9.89
CA VAL A 185 -5.14 -8.75 9.62
C VAL A 185 -4.97 -7.77 10.78
N LYS A 186 -6.07 -7.17 11.25
CA LYS A 186 -6.08 -6.24 12.37
C LYS A 186 -5.59 -6.91 13.66
N ALA A 187 -6.11 -8.09 14.00
CA ALA A 187 -5.69 -8.83 15.19
C ALA A 187 -4.19 -9.18 15.15
N SER A 188 -3.67 -9.62 13.99
CA SER A 188 -2.24 -9.89 13.81
C SER A 188 -1.39 -8.63 14.00
N LEU A 189 -1.78 -7.50 13.41
CA LEU A 189 -1.07 -6.23 13.57
C LEU A 189 -1.11 -5.71 15.01
N GLU A 190 -2.24 -5.84 15.72
CA GLU A 190 -2.35 -5.48 17.14
C GLU A 190 -1.42 -6.33 18.02
N GLN A 191 -1.31 -7.64 17.75
CA GLN A 191 -0.35 -8.52 18.43
C GLN A 191 1.11 -8.14 18.17
N LEU A 192 1.42 -7.65 16.97
CA LEU A 192 2.73 -7.12 16.60
C LEU A 192 2.99 -5.71 17.13
N GLY A 193 2.07 -5.12 17.91
CA GLY A 193 2.21 -3.81 18.54
C GLY A 193 1.89 -2.62 17.65
N PHE A 194 0.99 -2.78 16.70
CA PHE A 194 0.42 -1.67 15.91
C PHE A 194 -0.96 -1.26 16.42
N ALA A 195 -1.32 -0.02 16.18
CA ALA A 195 -2.67 0.51 16.41
C ALA A 195 -3.21 1.14 15.13
N GLU A 196 -4.48 0.90 14.85
CA GLU A 196 -5.17 1.52 13.71
C GLU A 196 -5.32 3.02 13.93
N LEU A 197 -4.91 3.81 12.94
CA LEU A 197 -5.07 5.27 12.95
C LEU A 197 -6.30 5.72 12.16
N ALA A 198 -6.52 5.15 10.98
CA ALA A 198 -7.57 5.56 10.05
C ALA A 198 -7.85 4.49 9.00
N THR A 199 -9.05 4.55 8.43
CA THR A 199 -9.44 3.78 7.24
C THR A 199 -10.04 4.70 6.18
N ASP A 200 -9.96 4.31 4.92
CA ASP A 200 -10.68 4.95 3.82
C ASP A 200 -11.96 4.22 3.42
N HIS A 201 -12.43 3.32 4.29
CA HIS A 201 -13.57 2.43 4.05
C HIS A 201 -14.80 3.18 3.47
N PRO A 202 -15.10 3.04 2.17
CA PRO A 202 -16.29 3.61 1.57
C PRO A 202 -17.55 2.87 2.04
N PRO A 203 -18.69 3.54 2.15
CA PRO A 203 -19.96 2.85 2.42
C PRO A 203 -20.22 1.76 1.37
N ARG A 204 -20.55 0.55 1.82
CA ARG A 204 -20.85 -0.62 0.98
C ARG A 204 -19.66 -1.23 0.21
N SER A 205 -18.44 -0.77 0.42
CA SER A 205 -17.26 -1.47 -0.10
C SER A 205 -16.88 -2.61 0.83
N THR A 206 -16.49 -3.73 0.26
CA THR A 206 -15.89 -4.84 1.00
C THR A 206 -14.36 -4.75 1.06
N GLN A 207 -13.74 -3.88 0.26
CA GLN A 207 -12.31 -3.66 0.14
C GLN A 207 -11.98 -2.21 0.47
N PHE A 208 -10.94 -1.96 1.26
CA PHE A 208 -10.50 -0.65 1.69
C PHE A 208 -9.08 -0.68 2.26
N ASN A 209 -8.46 0.50 2.40
CA ASN A 209 -7.17 0.63 3.05
C ASN A 209 -7.33 1.00 4.53
N ALA A 210 -6.60 0.29 5.40
CA ALA A 210 -6.45 0.61 6.81
C ALA A 210 -5.00 1.02 7.10
N LEU A 211 -4.81 2.16 7.75
CA LEU A 211 -3.50 2.69 8.12
C LEU A 211 -3.23 2.39 9.60
N PHE A 212 -2.14 1.68 9.84
CA PHE A 212 -1.67 1.34 11.18
C PHE A 212 -0.39 2.09 11.52
N LEU A 213 -0.21 2.39 12.79
CA LEU A 213 1.00 2.96 13.37
C LEU A 213 1.55 2.05 14.45
N ARG A 214 2.86 2.05 14.64
CA ARG A 214 3.50 1.45 15.80
C ARG A 214 2.99 2.12 17.10
N SER A 215 2.52 1.31 18.07
CA SER A 215 1.89 1.83 19.31
C SER A 215 2.86 2.56 20.22
N ASN A 216 4.14 2.17 20.24
CA ASN A 216 5.18 2.76 21.08
C ASN A 216 5.99 3.87 20.40
N LEU A 217 5.41 4.56 19.41
CA LEU A 217 6.05 5.71 18.79
C LEU A 217 6.38 6.82 19.80
N PRO A 218 7.48 7.57 19.61
CA PRO A 218 7.75 8.78 20.37
C PRO A 218 6.54 9.73 20.36
N ALA A 219 6.26 10.38 21.52
CA ALA A 219 5.10 11.25 21.68
C ALA A 219 4.95 12.32 20.60
N VAL A 220 6.09 12.84 20.09
CA VAL A 220 6.11 13.81 18.98
C VAL A 220 5.54 13.20 17.69
N LEU A 221 5.87 11.94 17.37
CA LEU A 221 5.35 11.28 16.17
C LEU A 221 3.87 10.91 16.33
N GLN A 222 3.47 10.46 17.53
CA GLN A 222 2.05 10.23 17.83
C GLN A 222 1.23 11.53 17.71
N PHE A 223 1.74 12.64 18.23
CA PHE A 223 1.10 13.95 18.09
C PHE A 223 0.98 14.38 16.62
N ARG A 224 2.06 14.24 15.84
CA ARG A 224 2.05 14.54 14.40
C ARG A 224 1.04 13.68 13.64
N ALA A 225 0.96 12.39 13.95
CA ALA A 225 -0.01 11.50 13.33
C ALA A 225 -1.45 11.93 13.61
N LYS A 226 -1.76 12.26 14.88
CA LYS A 226 -3.08 12.78 15.29
C LYS A 226 -3.38 14.13 14.63
N ALA A 227 -2.40 15.03 14.55
CA ALA A 227 -2.55 16.33 13.89
C ALA A 227 -2.80 16.18 12.37
N SER A 228 -2.07 15.31 11.69
CA SER A 228 -2.28 15.00 10.27
C SER A 228 -3.65 14.39 10.01
N LEU A 229 -4.10 13.47 10.88
CA LEU A 229 -5.45 12.92 10.82
C LEU A 229 -6.52 13.98 11.03
N MET A 230 -6.35 14.86 12.02
CA MET A 230 -7.27 15.95 12.29
C MET A 230 -7.35 16.91 11.09
N HIS A 231 -6.20 17.24 10.50
CA HIS A 231 -6.15 18.06 9.29
C HIS A 231 -6.87 17.40 8.10
N ALA A 232 -6.68 16.09 7.89
CA ALA A 232 -7.38 15.33 6.85
C ALA A 232 -8.91 15.34 7.08
N ARG A 233 -9.34 15.18 8.35
CA ARG A 233 -10.76 15.27 8.76
C ARG A 233 -11.35 16.65 8.49
N LEU A 234 -10.64 17.71 8.86
CA LEU A 234 -11.08 19.08 8.65
C LEU A 234 -11.23 19.39 7.16
N ARG A 235 -10.26 18.98 6.34
CA ARG A 235 -10.34 19.13 4.88
C ARG A 235 -11.55 18.42 4.28
N TYR A 236 -11.85 17.21 4.74
CA TYR A 236 -13.03 16.47 4.28
C TYR A 236 -14.32 17.24 4.64
N LEU A 237 -14.46 17.72 5.88
CA LEU A 237 -15.63 18.46 6.34
C LEU A 237 -15.82 19.79 5.59
N LEU A 238 -14.73 20.54 5.37
CA LEU A 238 -14.77 21.77 4.57
C LEU A 238 -15.17 21.49 3.12
N GLY A 239 -14.64 20.42 2.51
CA GLY A 239 -15.02 19.99 1.16
C GLY A 239 -16.52 19.66 1.07
N GLN A 240 -17.06 18.95 2.06
CA GLN A 240 -18.49 18.63 2.14
C GLN A 240 -19.36 19.89 2.33
N ALA A 241 -18.94 20.82 3.19
CA ALA A 241 -19.64 22.09 3.41
C ALA A 241 -19.66 22.93 2.12
N MET A 242 -18.53 23.03 1.42
CA MET A 242 -18.43 23.76 0.14
C MET A 242 -19.27 23.11 -0.97
N CYS A 243 -19.37 21.77 -1.03
CA CYS A 243 -20.27 21.07 -1.96
C CYS A 243 -21.72 21.47 -1.78
N LYS A 244 -22.17 21.63 -0.53
CA LYS A 244 -23.56 21.98 -0.21
C LYS A 244 -23.89 23.44 -0.52
N VAL A 245 -22.93 24.35 -0.42
CA VAL A 245 -23.12 25.79 -0.55
C VAL A 245 -22.91 26.28 -2.00
N CYS A 246 -21.95 25.74 -2.72
CA CYS A 246 -21.64 26.16 -4.09
C CYS A 246 -20.86 25.11 -4.89
N PRO A 247 -21.50 24.39 -5.84
CA PRO A 247 -20.82 23.40 -6.68
C PRO A 247 -19.69 23.98 -7.56
N ALA A 248 -19.75 25.27 -7.91
CA ALA A 248 -18.70 25.96 -8.66
C ALA A 248 -17.45 26.23 -7.79
N CYS A 249 -17.62 26.53 -6.51
CA CYS A 249 -16.55 26.70 -5.57
C CYS A 249 -15.81 25.38 -5.29
N LEU A 250 -16.51 24.24 -5.34
CA LEU A 250 -15.92 22.93 -5.20
C LEU A 250 -14.90 22.63 -6.34
N ARG A 251 -15.27 22.95 -7.60
CA ARG A 251 -14.35 22.78 -8.74
C ARG A 251 -13.08 23.61 -8.58
N ARG A 252 -13.19 24.85 -8.09
CA ARG A 252 -12.02 25.71 -7.79
C ARG A 252 -11.21 25.16 -6.61
N TYR A 253 -11.86 24.71 -5.55
CA TYR A 253 -11.22 24.09 -4.40
C TYR A 253 -10.44 22.84 -4.81
N GLN A 254 -11.04 21.94 -5.59
CA GLN A 254 -10.36 20.75 -6.12
C GLN A 254 -9.19 21.09 -7.05
N ALA A 255 -9.31 22.15 -7.86
CA ALA A 255 -8.24 22.61 -8.75
C ALA A 255 -7.04 23.20 -7.98
N ILE A 256 -7.28 23.94 -6.89
CA ILE A 256 -6.23 24.49 -6.03
C ILE A 256 -5.47 23.34 -5.34
N PHE A 257 -6.19 22.35 -4.83
CA PHE A 257 -5.57 21.23 -4.12
C PHE A 257 -4.95 20.14 -5.02
N ARG A 258 -5.32 20.08 -6.31
CA ARG A 258 -4.56 19.30 -7.31
C ARG A 258 -3.22 19.93 -7.67
N ARG A 259 -3.07 21.26 -7.49
CA ARG A 259 -1.81 22.00 -7.77
C ARG A 259 -0.82 21.97 -6.60
N VAL A 260 -1.25 21.72 -5.39
CA VAL A 260 -0.40 21.65 -4.18
C VAL A 260 0.08 20.22 -3.89
N GLY A 261 -0.35 19.25 -4.70
CA GLY A 261 0.05 17.84 -4.65
C GLY A 261 0.75 17.36 -5.93
N LYS A 262 1.41 18.30 -6.64
CA LYS A 262 2.39 18.00 -7.69
C LYS A 262 3.76 18.42 -7.24
#